data_7306d581af1263fa4556b242a909db58
#
_entry.id   7306d581af1263fa4556b242a909db58
#
_cell.length_a   1.000
_cell.length_b   1.000
_cell.length_c   1.000
_cell.angle_alpha   90.00
_cell.angle_beta   90.00
_cell.angle_gamma   90.00
#
_symmetry.space_group_name_H-M   'P 1'
#
loop_
_entity.id
_entity.type
_entity.pdbx_description
1 polymer ?
#
loop_
_entity_poly.entity_id
_entity_poly.type
_entity_poly.pdbx_seq_one_letter_code
_entity_poly.pdbx_strand_id
1 'polypeptide(L)'
;LATWLGITVTPIEILSANDFSDERLIYSGLILGTVLIAISMFTVKKMIKEHFAFTYKNFGAHILFISLTAGMIHFDDIYILWFLALTLASLLMFRDALKEKSFYFFVITALYLFFALSYVIIKLLYYISDDIGIFYLGLIYLIASGVGLIKVLMKYNKKIKSNDSLRQE
;
A
#
# COMPACT_ATOMS: atom_id res chain seq x y z
N LEU A 1 15.07 8.86 -7.09
CA LEU A 1 14.81 7.46 -6.76
C LEU A 1 16.05 6.59 -7.00
N ALA A 2 16.64 6.66 -8.22
CA ALA A 2 17.87 5.94 -8.53
C ALA A 2 19.03 6.34 -7.60
N THR A 3 19.16 7.63 -7.27
CA THR A 3 20.18 8.14 -6.34
C THR A 3 19.98 7.65 -4.91
N TRP A 4 18.72 7.54 -4.45
CA TRP A 4 18.43 7.00 -3.11
C TRP A 4 18.74 5.50 -3.04
N LEU A 5 18.33 4.73 -4.06
CA LEU A 5 18.69 3.31 -4.16
C LEU A 5 20.21 3.13 -4.23
N GLY A 6 20.93 3.95 -5.00
CA GLY A 6 22.38 3.96 -5.03
C GLY A 6 23.02 4.30 -3.68
N ILE A 7 22.45 5.23 -2.90
CA ILE A 7 22.98 5.61 -1.58
C ILE A 7 22.64 4.55 -0.53
N THR A 8 21.51 3.85 -0.62
CA THR A 8 21.13 2.85 0.38
C THR A 8 21.58 1.43 0.06
N VAL A 9 21.62 1.06 -1.23
CA VAL A 9 21.96 -0.31 -1.66
C VAL A 9 23.46 -0.48 -1.89
N THR A 10 24.12 0.44 -2.59
CA THR A 10 25.55 0.30 -2.91
C THR A 10 26.50 0.25 -1.70
N PRO A 11 26.35 1.10 -0.65
CA PRO A 11 27.17 0.98 0.55
C PRO A 11 26.89 -0.29 1.35
N ILE A 12 25.67 -0.83 1.25
CA ILE A 12 25.26 -2.04 1.95
C ILE A 12 25.85 -3.28 1.27
N GLU A 13 25.88 -3.32 -0.07
CA GLU A 13 26.57 -4.38 -0.82
C GLU A 13 28.09 -4.39 -0.58
N ILE A 14 28.69 -3.20 -0.37
CA ILE A 14 30.13 -3.09 -0.10
C ILE A 14 30.47 -3.47 1.35
N LEU A 15 29.56 -3.25 2.31
CA LEU A 15 29.83 -3.45 3.74
C LEU A 15 29.53 -4.85 4.25
N SER A 16 28.70 -5.63 3.59
CA SER A 16 28.52 -7.05 3.94
C SER A 16 27.63 -7.79 2.95
N ALA A 17 28.20 -8.76 2.28
CA ALA A 17 27.42 -9.78 1.58
C ALA A 17 26.60 -10.68 2.55
N ASN A 18 26.75 -10.51 3.87
CA ASN A 18 26.16 -11.38 4.90
C ASN A 18 25.18 -10.69 5.87
N ASP A 19 24.99 -9.35 5.80
CA ASP A 19 24.18 -8.62 6.80
C ASP A 19 23.16 -7.68 6.17
N PHE A 20 22.56 -8.12 5.08
CA PHE A 20 21.37 -7.46 4.53
C PHE A 20 20.18 -7.83 5.43
N SER A 21 20.04 -7.15 6.57
CA SER A 21 18.89 -7.38 7.41
C SER A 21 17.68 -6.80 6.68
N ASP A 22 16.70 -7.67 6.37
CA ASP A 22 15.40 -7.31 5.76
C ASP A 22 14.76 -6.13 6.48
N GLU A 23 15.01 -6.00 7.78
CA GLU A 23 14.60 -4.90 8.64
C GLU A 23 15.08 -3.53 8.13
N ARG A 24 16.34 -3.40 7.72
CA ARG A 24 16.89 -2.12 7.23
C ARG A 24 16.20 -1.69 5.94
N LEU A 25 15.85 -2.63 5.07
CA LEU A 25 15.09 -2.35 3.85
C LEU A 25 13.68 -1.88 4.18
N ILE A 26 13.01 -2.54 5.12
CA ILE A 26 11.67 -2.18 5.56
C ILE A 26 11.67 -0.75 6.11
N TYR A 27 12.55 -0.43 7.05
CA TYR A 27 12.62 0.91 7.64
C TYR A 27 13.07 1.99 6.64
N SER A 28 14.06 1.70 5.79
CA SER A 28 14.48 2.66 4.75
C SER A 28 13.36 2.94 3.74
N GLY A 29 12.60 1.90 3.37
CA GLY A 29 11.45 2.04 2.51
C GLY A 29 10.31 2.85 3.16
N LEU A 30 10.04 2.65 4.45
CA LEU A 30 9.07 3.48 5.20
C LEU A 30 9.45 4.95 5.18
N ILE A 31 10.71 5.26 5.49
CA ILE A 31 11.22 6.64 5.50
C ILE A 31 11.12 7.23 4.09
N LEU A 32 11.62 6.53 3.08
CA LEU A 32 11.61 6.99 1.70
C LEU A 32 10.18 7.21 1.18
N GLY A 33 9.29 6.25 1.40
CA GLY A 33 7.89 6.34 0.97
C GLY A 33 7.18 7.53 1.61
N THR A 34 7.36 7.72 2.91
CA THR A 34 6.78 8.85 3.66
C THR A 34 7.35 10.18 3.17
N VAL A 35 8.66 10.28 2.96
CA VAL A 35 9.32 11.50 2.45
C VAL A 35 8.81 11.85 1.06
N LEU A 36 8.68 10.88 0.14
CA LEU A 36 8.18 11.13 -1.22
C LEU A 36 6.73 11.63 -1.21
N ILE A 37 5.86 11.06 -0.35
CA ILE A 37 4.48 11.54 -0.20
C ILE A 37 4.48 12.96 0.37
N ALA A 38 5.30 13.25 1.38
CA ALA A 38 5.42 14.59 1.96
C ALA A 38 5.91 15.61 0.92
N ILE A 39 6.92 15.26 0.11
CA ILE A 39 7.41 16.10 -1.00
C ILE A 39 6.29 16.36 -2.00
N SER A 40 5.52 15.33 -2.38
CA SER A 40 4.39 15.49 -3.30
C SER A 40 3.37 16.51 -2.75
N MET A 41 2.97 16.36 -1.49
CA MET A 41 2.02 17.28 -0.85
C MET A 41 2.56 18.71 -0.77
N PHE A 42 3.86 18.88 -0.46
CA PHE A 42 4.52 20.17 -0.43
C PHE A 42 4.59 20.81 -1.82
N THR A 43 4.91 20.04 -2.83
CA THR A 43 5.01 20.46 -4.23
C THR A 43 3.68 21.01 -4.74
N VAL A 44 2.56 20.33 -4.45
CA VAL A 44 1.21 20.80 -4.79
C VAL A 44 0.89 22.10 -4.05
N LYS A 45 1.15 22.18 -2.74
CA LYS A 45 0.85 23.39 -1.94
C LYS A 45 1.63 24.63 -2.37
N LYS A 46 2.86 24.46 -2.83
CA LYS A 46 3.75 25.57 -3.27
C LYS A 46 3.64 25.88 -4.75
N MET A 47 2.84 25.14 -5.52
CA MET A 47 2.74 25.24 -6.99
C MET A 47 4.10 25.16 -7.71
N ILE A 48 5.06 24.44 -7.12
CA ILE A 48 6.39 24.25 -7.68
C ILE A 48 6.46 22.87 -8.32
N LYS A 49 6.70 22.81 -9.64
CA LYS A 49 6.85 21.55 -10.39
C LYS A 49 5.69 20.56 -10.17
N GLU A 50 4.46 21.04 -10.24
CA GLU A 50 3.23 20.24 -10.00
C GLU A 50 3.17 18.96 -10.84
N HIS A 51 3.73 18.98 -12.05
CA HIS A 51 3.75 17.81 -12.94
C HIS A 51 4.54 16.61 -12.35
N PHE A 52 5.46 16.83 -11.40
CA PHE A 52 6.15 15.75 -10.70
C PHE A 52 5.40 15.26 -9.44
N ALA A 53 4.42 16.01 -8.95
CA ALA A 53 3.70 15.67 -7.72
C ALA A 53 3.02 14.30 -7.82
N PHE A 54 2.39 13.99 -8.96
CA PHE A 54 1.80 12.68 -9.21
C PHE A 54 2.84 11.55 -9.12
N THR A 55 4.01 11.74 -9.76
CA THR A 55 5.09 10.76 -9.77
C THR A 55 5.61 10.50 -8.35
N TYR A 56 5.89 11.55 -7.58
CA TYR A 56 6.34 11.42 -6.19
C TYR A 56 5.30 10.72 -5.31
N LYS A 57 4.02 11.08 -5.46
CA LYS A 57 2.93 10.46 -4.73
C LYS A 57 2.78 8.98 -5.07
N ASN A 58 2.87 8.65 -6.36
CA ASN A 58 2.74 7.27 -6.84
C ASN A 58 3.86 6.37 -6.32
N PHE A 59 5.11 6.76 -6.53
CA PHE A 59 6.25 5.99 -6.03
C PHE A 59 6.28 5.94 -4.51
N GLY A 60 5.98 7.06 -3.83
CA GLY A 60 5.92 7.12 -2.38
C GLY A 60 4.85 6.18 -1.81
N ALA A 61 3.66 6.13 -2.41
CA ALA A 61 2.59 5.25 -2.00
C ALA A 61 2.98 3.77 -2.15
N HIS A 62 3.51 3.38 -3.30
CA HIS A 62 3.94 1.99 -3.52
C HIS A 62 5.05 1.58 -2.56
N ILE A 63 6.09 2.39 -2.40
CA ILE A 63 7.20 2.08 -1.48
C ILE A 63 6.69 1.99 -0.04
N LEU A 64 5.84 2.92 0.40
CA LEU A 64 5.25 2.90 1.74
C LEU A 64 4.44 1.63 1.98
N PHE A 65 3.51 1.30 1.09
CA PHE A 65 2.65 0.12 1.25
C PHE A 65 3.42 -1.20 1.15
N ILE A 66 4.41 -1.30 0.26
CA ILE A 66 5.29 -2.47 0.17
C ILE A 66 6.05 -2.65 1.48
N SER A 67 6.63 -1.57 2.04
CA SER A 67 7.38 -1.64 3.30
C SER A 67 6.49 -2.01 4.48
N LEU A 68 5.26 -1.46 4.56
CA LEU A 68 4.29 -1.83 5.60
C LEU A 68 3.87 -3.29 5.49
N THR A 69 3.63 -3.78 4.26
CA THR A 69 3.28 -5.19 4.02
C THR A 69 4.44 -6.12 4.34
N ALA A 70 5.66 -5.75 3.94
CA ALA A 70 6.87 -6.50 4.28
C ALA A 70 7.11 -6.55 5.79
N GLY A 71 6.91 -5.43 6.49
CA GLY A 71 6.99 -5.37 7.95
C GLY A 71 5.96 -6.27 8.63
N MET A 72 4.73 -6.32 8.11
CA MET A 72 3.67 -7.19 8.62
C MET A 72 4.02 -8.69 8.48
N ILE A 73 4.72 -9.06 7.39
CA ILE A 73 5.14 -10.45 7.14
C ILE A 73 6.40 -10.79 7.93
N HIS A 74 7.36 -9.88 8.01
CA HIS A 74 8.66 -10.11 8.64
C HIS A 74 8.58 -10.14 10.18
N PHE A 75 7.84 -9.19 10.78
CA PHE A 75 7.68 -9.09 12.24
C PHE A 75 6.43 -9.82 12.71
N ASP A 76 6.49 -11.14 12.73
CA ASP A 76 5.35 -12.03 13.00
C ASP A 76 4.70 -11.81 14.38
N ASP A 77 5.49 -11.47 15.40
CA ASP A 77 4.99 -11.23 16.76
C ASP A 77 4.16 -9.94 16.89
N ILE A 78 4.47 -8.93 16.08
CA ILE A 78 3.84 -7.61 16.12
C ILE A 78 3.11 -7.27 14.82
N TYR A 79 2.71 -8.27 14.02
CA TYR A 79 2.05 -8.08 12.72
C TYR A 79 0.79 -7.22 12.82
N ILE A 80 0.08 -7.26 13.95
CA ILE A 80 -1.12 -6.45 14.19
C ILE A 80 -0.78 -4.96 14.19
N LEU A 81 0.38 -4.56 14.77
CA LEU A 81 0.81 -3.16 14.77
C LEU A 81 1.08 -2.67 13.34
N TRP A 82 1.74 -3.49 12.53
CA TRP A 82 2.00 -3.19 11.12
C TRP A 82 0.71 -3.13 10.30
N PHE A 83 -0.24 -4.04 10.57
CA PHE A 83 -1.57 -4.01 9.96
C PHE A 83 -2.33 -2.73 10.30
N LEU A 84 -2.28 -2.27 11.57
CA LEU A 84 -2.91 -1.01 11.98
C LEU A 84 -2.25 0.19 11.29
N ALA A 85 -0.92 0.21 11.19
CA ALA A 85 -0.18 1.26 10.47
C ALA A 85 -0.56 1.29 8.98
N LEU A 86 -0.64 0.12 8.32
CA LEU A 86 -1.07 0.01 6.92
C LEU A 86 -2.52 0.47 6.74
N THR A 87 -3.41 0.08 7.65
CA THR A 87 -4.82 0.51 7.63
C THR A 87 -4.93 2.02 7.77
N LEU A 88 -4.19 2.62 8.70
CA LEU A 88 -4.16 4.08 8.89
C LEU A 88 -3.65 4.80 7.63
N ALA A 89 -2.52 4.33 7.07
CA ALA A 89 -1.99 4.88 5.81
C ALA A 89 -3.01 4.75 4.67
N SER A 90 -3.71 3.61 4.58
CA SER A 90 -4.76 3.38 3.59
C SER A 90 -5.93 4.35 3.75
N LEU A 91 -6.39 4.60 4.97
CA LEU A 91 -7.49 5.56 5.23
C LEU A 91 -7.10 6.98 4.80
N LEU A 92 -5.87 7.40 5.08
CA LEU A 92 -5.37 8.71 4.65
C LEU A 92 -5.30 8.81 3.13
N MET A 93 -4.78 7.79 2.46
CA MET A 93 -4.69 7.74 1.00
C MET A 93 -6.07 7.66 0.34
N PHE A 94 -7.04 6.93 0.92
CA PHE A 94 -8.42 6.92 0.43
C PHE A 94 -9.06 8.31 0.50
N ARG A 95 -8.88 8.99 1.64
CA ARG A 95 -9.39 10.36 1.79
C ARG A 95 -8.83 11.29 0.71
N ASP A 96 -7.53 11.18 0.43
CA ASP A 96 -6.89 12.01 -0.59
C ASP A 96 -7.32 11.59 -2.01
N ALA A 97 -7.42 10.30 -2.30
CA ALA A 97 -7.90 9.79 -3.57
C ALA A 97 -9.33 10.27 -3.89
N LEU A 98 -10.20 10.31 -2.87
CA LEU A 98 -11.56 10.82 -3.01
C LEU A 98 -11.60 12.34 -3.26
N LYS A 99 -10.73 13.11 -2.59
CA LYS A 99 -10.62 14.56 -2.80
C LYS A 99 -10.11 14.91 -4.20
N GLU A 100 -9.08 14.19 -4.65
CA GLU A 100 -8.45 14.38 -5.96
C GLU A 100 -9.24 13.70 -7.10
N LYS A 101 -10.33 12.97 -6.76
CA LYS A 101 -11.12 12.15 -7.70
C LYS A 101 -10.25 11.17 -8.49
N SER A 102 -9.15 10.72 -7.92
CA SER A 102 -8.21 9.82 -8.56
C SER A 102 -8.62 8.37 -8.33
N PHE A 103 -9.25 7.76 -9.34
CA PHE A 103 -9.58 6.34 -9.32
C PHE A 103 -8.33 5.45 -9.18
N TYR A 104 -7.22 5.87 -9.74
CA TYR A 104 -5.94 5.15 -9.68
C TYR A 104 -5.45 4.95 -8.23
N PHE A 105 -5.35 6.03 -7.44
CA PHE A 105 -4.93 5.92 -6.04
C PHE A 105 -5.95 5.18 -5.19
N PHE A 106 -7.22 5.28 -5.52
CA PHE A 106 -8.26 4.49 -4.88
C PHE A 106 -8.05 2.99 -5.08
N VAL A 107 -7.77 2.55 -6.33
CA VAL A 107 -7.52 1.12 -6.65
C VAL A 107 -6.27 0.60 -5.95
N ILE A 108 -5.15 1.33 -6.03
CA ILE A 108 -3.89 0.91 -5.38
C ILE A 108 -4.10 0.71 -3.88
N THR A 109 -4.69 1.69 -3.22
CA THR A 109 -4.93 1.63 -1.78
C THR A 109 -5.85 0.48 -1.40
N ALA A 110 -6.92 0.25 -2.18
CA ALA A 110 -7.84 -0.85 -1.98
C ALA A 110 -7.16 -2.22 -2.12
N LEU A 111 -6.25 -2.37 -3.10
CA LEU A 111 -5.49 -3.60 -3.31
C LEU A 111 -4.56 -3.90 -2.13
N TYR A 112 -3.76 -2.93 -1.66
CA TYR A 112 -2.87 -3.16 -0.52
C TYR A 112 -3.65 -3.47 0.76
N LEU A 113 -4.75 -2.76 1.01
CA LEU A 113 -5.62 -3.05 2.15
C LEU A 113 -6.24 -4.44 2.05
N PHE A 114 -6.66 -4.86 0.86
CA PHE A 114 -7.19 -6.19 0.60
C PHE A 114 -6.16 -7.28 0.90
N PHE A 115 -4.90 -7.11 0.45
CA PHE A 115 -3.82 -8.06 0.75
C PHE A 115 -3.55 -8.13 2.25
N ALA A 116 -3.49 -7.00 2.94
CA ALA A 116 -3.25 -6.96 4.38
C ALA A 116 -4.39 -7.64 5.17
N LEU A 117 -5.65 -7.37 4.83
CA LEU A 117 -6.81 -8.05 5.42
C LEU A 117 -6.78 -9.54 5.16
N SER A 118 -6.47 -9.96 3.92
CA SER A 118 -6.40 -11.38 3.56
C SER A 118 -5.31 -12.10 4.36
N TYR A 119 -4.15 -11.47 4.55
CA TYR A 119 -3.07 -12.03 5.36
C TYR A 119 -3.52 -12.26 6.80
N VAL A 120 -4.15 -11.25 7.43
CA VAL A 120 -4.63 -11.36 8.82
C VAL A 120 -5.69 -12.45 8.95
N ILE A 121 -6.64 -12.53 8.02
CA ILE A 121 -7.71 -13.55 8.06
C ILE A 121 -7.14 -14.95 7.86
N ILE A 122 -6.24 -15.14 6.90
CA ILE A 122 -5.59 -16.43 6.67
C ILE A 122 -4.80 -16.86 7.91
N LYS A 123 -4.04 -15.93 8.52
CA LYS A 123 -3.29 -16.20 9.74
C LYS A 123 -4.20 -16.58 10.90
N LEU A 124 -5.34 -15.90 11.04
CA LEU A 124 -6.33 -16.23 12.05
C LEU A 124 -6.95 -17.61 11.83
N LEU A 125 -7.24 -17.97 10.58
CA LEU A 125 -7.74 -19.30 10.23
C LEU A 125 -6.73 -20.39 10.62
N TYR A 126 -5.45 -20.21 10.30
CA TYR A 126 -4.39 -21.14 10.70
C TYR A 126 -4.23 -21.29 12.21
N TYR A 127 -4.48 -20.21 12.97
CA TYR A 127 -4.43 -20.27 14.43
C TYR A 127 -5.57 -21.08 15.05
N ILE A 128 -6.73 -21.15 14.37
CA ILE A 128 -7.92 -21.86 14.88
C ILE A 128 -7.79 -23.39 14.71
N SER A 129 -7.20 -23.85 13.63
CA SER A 129 -6.97 -25.30 13.38
C SER A 129 -5.98 -25.51 12.23
N ASP A 130 -5.17 -26.55 12.33
CA ASP A 130 -4.22 -26.97 11.29
C ASP A 130 -4.83 -27.96 10.27
N ASP A 131 -6.15 -28.09 10.23
CA ASP A 131 -6.83 -29.04 9.36
C ASP A 131 -6.81 -28.60 7.87
N ILE A 132 -6.71 -29.59 6.99
CA ILE A 132 -6.76 -29.42 5.52
C ILE A 132 -8.02 -28.64 5.08
N GLY A 133 -9.11 -28.72 5.86
CA GLY A 133 -10.35 -27.97 5.63
C GLY A 133 -10.18 -26.46 5.67
N ILE A 134 -9.25 -25.95 6.46
CA ILE A 134 -8.96 -24.51 6.56
C ILE A 134 -8.32 -23.97 5.30
N PHE A 135 -7.48 -24.76 4.63
CA PHE A 135 -6.92 -24.38 3.34
C PHE A 135 -8.04 -24.11 2.31
N TYR A 136 -9.05 -24.98 2.24
CA TYR A 136 -10.19 -24.77 1.35
C TYR A 136 -11.04 -23.56 1.75
N LEU A 137 -11.25 -23.33 3.04
CA LEU A 137 -11.95 -22.13 3.54
C LEU A 137 -11.19 -20.84 3.19
N GLY A 138 -9.88 -20.83 3.33
CA GLY A 138 -9.03 -19.70 2.92
C GLY A 138 -9.13 -19.42 1.42
N LEU A 139 -9.16 -20.45 0.61
CA LEU A 139 -9.27 -20.33 -0.85
C LEU A 139 -10.66 -19.79 -1.26
N ILE A 140 -11.74 -20.29 -0.67
CA ILE A 140 -13.10 -19.78 -0.87
C ILE A 140 -13.19 -18.30 -0.45
N TYR A 141 -12.60 -17.95 0.70
CA TYR A 141 -12.54 -16.57 1.17
C TYR A 141 -11.83 -15.66 0.16
N LEU A 142 -10.65 -16.07 -0.36
CA LEU A 142 -9.91 -15.26 -1.34
C LEU A 142 -10.71 -15.01 -2.61
N ILE A 143 -11.39 -16.02 -3.13
CA ILE A 143 -12.24 -15.88 -4.32
C ILE A 143 -13.42 -14.95 -4.03
N ALA A 144 -14.16 -15.20 -2.96
CA ALA A 144 -15.35 -14.41 -2.61
C ALA A 144 -15.02 -12.94 -2.31
N SER A 145 -13.95 -12.70 -1.55
CA SER A 145 -13.49 -11.35 -1.20
C SER A 145 -12.92 -10.61 -2.41
N GLY A 146 -12.21 -11.30 -3.33
CA GLY A 146 -11.74 -10.73 -4.59
C GLY A 146 -12.90 -10.27 -5.49
N VAL A 147 -13.95 -11.08 -5.63
CA VAL A 147 -15.17 -10.68 -6.35
C VAL A 147 -15.83 -9.47 -5.68
N GLY A 148 -15.87 -9.44 -4.34
CA GLY A 148 -16.35 -8.31 -3.56
C GLY A 148 -15.57 -7.02 -3.84
N LEU A 149 -14.23 -7.12 -3.84
CA LEU A 149 -13.35 -5.98 -4.16
C LEU A 149 -13.64 -5.43 -5.56
N ILE A 150 -13.74 -6.29 -6.57
CA ILE A 150 -14.04 -5.88 -7.95
C ILE A 150 -15.38 -5.14 -8.02
N LYS A 151 -16.44 -5.63 -7.36
CA LYS A 151 -17.76 -4.97 -7.31
C LYS A 151 -17.65 -3.57 -6.68
N VAL A 152 -16.91 -3.42 -5.59
CA VAL A 152 -16.68 -2.13 -4.93
C VAL A 152 -15.96 -1.17 -5.87
N LEU A 153 -14.88 -1.62 -6.52
CA LEU A 153 -14.11 -0.81 -7.47
C LEU A 153 -14.97 -0.35 -8.66
N MET A 154 -15.79 -1.24 -9.22
CA MET A 154 -16.71 -0.91 -10.33
C MET A 154 -17.77 0.11 -9.90
N LYS A 155 -18.33 -0.02 -8.69
CA LYS A 155 -19.32 0.94 -8.15
C LYS A 155 -18.70 2.34 -8.01
N TYR A 156 -17.48 2.43 -7.48
CA TYR A 156 -16.77 3.72 -7.34
C TYR A 156 -16.38 4.33 -8.68
N ASN A 157 -15.93 3.53 -9.64
CA ASN A 157 -15.63 4.00 -10.99
C ASN A 157 -16.84 4.64 -11.66
N LYS A 158 -18.03 4.00 -11.56
CA LYS A 158 -19.29 4.55 -12.06
C LYS A 158 -19.64 5.89 -11.39
N LYS A 159 -19.46 5.98 -10.07
CA LYS A 159 -19.75 7.20 -9.30
C LYS A 159 -18.84 8.38 -9.71
N ILE A 160 -17.56 8.12 -9.95
CA ILE A 160 -16.62 9.16 -10.41
C ILE A 160 -17.02 9.63 -11.81
N LYS A 161 -17.31 8.72 -12.75
CA LYS A 161 -17.70 9.06 -14.12
C LYS A 161 -19.02 9.82 -14.19
N SER A 162 -20.04 9.45 -13.40
CA SER A 162 -21.33 10.15 -13.41
C SER A 162 -21.24 11.59 -12.90
N ASN A 163 -20.33 11.88 -11.97
CA ASN A 163 -20.09 13.24 -11.50
C ASN A 163 -19.35 14.13 -12.51
N ASP A 164 -18.61 13.55 -13.45
CA ASP A 164 -17.92 14.31 -14.50
C ASP A 164 -18.88 14.66 -15.68
N SER A 165 -19.86 13.79 -16.00
CA SER A 165 -20.87 14.10 -17.03
C SER A 165 -21.79 15.25 -16.63
N LEU A 166 -22.17 15.36 -15.36
CA LEU A 166 -23.00 16.46 -14.84
C LEU A 166 -22.29 17.83 -14.77
N ARG A 167 -20.99 17.87 -15.00
CA ARG A 167 -20.20 19.12 -15.06
C ARG A 167 -19.98 19.67 -16.46
N GLN A 168 -20.32 18.88 -17.47
CA GLN A 168 -20.15 19.26 -18.90
C GLN A 168 -21.47 19.79 -19.51
N GLU A 169 -22.56 19.76 -18.77
CA GLU A 169 -23.83 20.46 -19.05
C GLU A 169 -23.89 21.79 -18.29
#